data_38160efec6c1a411a9c6ef5d3805bdbd
#
_entry.id   38160efec6c1a411a9c6ef5d3805bdbd
#
_cell.length_a   1.000
_cell.length_b   1.000
_cell.length_c   1.000
_cell.angle_alpha   90.00
_cell.angle_beta   90.00
_cell.angle_gamma   90.00
#
_symmetry.space_group_name_H-M   'P 1'
#
loop_
_entity.id
_entity.type
_entity.pdbx_description
1 polymer ?
#
loop_
_entity_poly.entity_id
_entity_poly.type
_entity_poly.pdbx_seq_one_letter_code
_entity_poly.pdbx_strand_id
1 'polypeptide(L)'
;MPSLLTRRPETKSFSIEDLLDRVRRGEVRIPDFQRPLRWTEEDVRDLLDSVYRGYPIGTLLFWRREAPAASVSFGPVRIDAPSTSQGLWAVDGQQRVTALAGVLLHPAYGDEPGRDDFHLYFDLETEELLPPSGKDVPPPHWLPMNEVLDSESLLNWLNRYPGREAHPEHIRAAIRLGKAIREYQVPAYVVDTTDEKVLRIIFKRLNTAGRPLTDEEVFNALYVGSRSLSLESVTQGLRELGFGAVPESLLLRAVLAVRGLDFTRGYQEQLSQDDDFTETVQRTERALRDAIVFLKRDAFIPHLKLLPAPESSLVLLTRFFQLHPEPSPRSRELLSRWFWRHVVFGGWVLKPAEALEVVAAMRSDEERSIQAMLAQVPPPLIRWWMESGMPVIPNSGGLQPPLILRIAMLSLQPRHLVTGAVLDAGAVLDAEPDGFLPIQPLLDTHARPLVRVSGTGPFRLVDGVPFNFLFHPPLAGTSPLAVLQSQPPPDVEVLASHGMTPGMLGLLARAPPALFLQQRRIRLEPVLRQFLEARTRWEDSDRPSLQSMIIDDGED
;
A
#
# COMPACT_ATOMS: atom_id res chain seq x y z
N MET A 1 -26.74 8.82 23.24
CA MET A 1 -27.57 9.29 22.11
C MET A 1 -26.75 10.26 21.30
N PRO A 2 -26.77 10.23 19.95
CA PRO A 2 -26.04 11.23 19.18
C PRO A 2 -26.55 12.62 19.54
N SER A 3 -25.62 13.54 19.84
CA SER A 3 -25.97 14.94 20.16
C SER A 3 -26.64 15.58 18.95
N LEU A 4 -27.71 16.31 19.19
CA LEU A 4 -28.39 17.07 18.14
C LEU A 4 -27.58 18.33 17.85
N LEU A 5 -27.50 18.71 16.55
CA LEU A 5 -26.97 20.03 16.19
C LEU A 5 -27.75 21.14 16.91
N THR A 6 -27.04 22.00 17.60
CA THR A 6 -27.64 23.20 18.28
C THR A 6 -28.19 24.21 17.29
N ARG A 7 -27.62 24.24 16.06
CA ARG A 7 -28.11 25.03 14.92
C ARG A 7 -28.21 24.17 13.67
N ARG A 8 -29.23 24.38 12.85
CA ARG A 8 -29.32 23.75 11.52
C ARG A 8 -28.22 24.27 10.63
N PRO A 9 -27.64 23.43 9.73
CA PRO A 9 -26.67 23.89 8.74
C PRO A 9 -27.22 25.05 7.92
N GLU A 10 -26.39 26.06 7.71
CA GLU A 10 -26.70 27.17 6.83
C GLU A 10 -26.45 26.75 5.39
N THR A 11 -27.45 26.92 4.51
CA THR A 11 -27.25 26.68 3.06
C THR A 11 -26.75 27.95 2.42
N LYS A 12 -25.62 27.86 1.72
CA LYS A 12 -25.02 28.96 0.94
C LYS A 12 -24.71 28.51 -0.48
N SER A 13 -24.62 29.49 -1.37
CA SER A 13 -24.06 29.32 -2.69
C SER A 13 -22.87 30.24 -2.84
N PHE A 14 -21.73 29.72 -3.27
CA PHE A 14 -20.54 30.51 -3.56
C PHE A 14 -20.30 30.50 -5.07
N SER A 15 -20.04 31.66 -5.67
CA SER A 15 -19.42 31.63 -7.00
C SER A 15 -18.01 31.05 -6.89
N ILE A 16 -17.48 30.45 -7.96
CA ILE A 16 -16.09 29.96 -7.95
C ILE A 16 -15.14 31.11 -7.64
N GLU A 17 -15.40 32.31 -8.17
CA GLU A 17 -14.60 33.50 -7.89
C GLU A 17 -14.59 33.83 -6.37
N ASP A 18 -15.77 33.91 -5.70
CA ASP A 18 -15.84 34.18 -4.26
C ASP A 18 -15.21 33.06 -3.42
N LEU A 19 -15.40 31.79 -3.82
CA LEU A 19 -14.80 30.65 -3.15
C LEU A 19 -13.26 30.71 -3.20
N LEU A 20 -12.70 30.97 -4.38
CA LEU A 20 -11.25 31.02 -4.58
C LEU A 20 -10.60 32.29 -3.98
N ASP A 21 -11.33 33.38 -3.93
CA ASP A 21 -10.92 34.56 -3.18
C ASP A 21 -10.79 34.28 -1.68
N ARG A 22 -11.72 33.49 -1.11
CA ARG A 22 -11.62 33.03 0.29
C ARG A 22 -10.44 32.08 0.49
N VAL A 23 -10.14 31.23 -0.50
CA VAL A 23 -8.94 30.41 -0.50
C VAL A 23 -7.69 31.29 -0.46
N ARG A 24 -7.57 32.31 -1.35
CA ARG A 24 -6.44 33.27 -1.37
C ARG A 24 -6.24 34.00 -0.05
N ARG A 25 -7.34 34.39 0.62
CA ARG A 25 -7.31 35.05 1.92
C ARG A 25 -7.03 34.08 3.07
N GLY A 26 -6.92 32.80 2.78
CA GLY A 26 -6.70 31.77 3.78
C GLY A 26 -7.90 31.56 4.71
N GLU A 27 -9.10 31.95 4.31
CA GLU A 27 -10.33 31.68 5.06
C GLU A 27 -10.79 30.22 4.94
N VAL A 28 -10.50 29.58 3.78
CA VAL A 28 -10.76 28.16 3.57
C VAL A 28 -9.59 27.34 4.09
N ARG A 29 -9.90 26.29 4.83
CA ARG A 29 -8.96 25.35 5.46
C ARG A 29 -9.28 23.92 5.05
N ILE A 30 -8.25 23.10 5.04
CA ILE A 30 -8.36 21.65 4.90
C ILE A 30 -8.09 21.05 6.28
N PRO A 31 -9.02 20.28 6.86
CA PRO A 31 -8.79 19.61 8.14
C PRO A 31 -7.62 18.63 8.07
N ASP A 32 -6.85 18.48 9.16
CA ASP A 32 -5.67 17.62 9.25
C ASP A 32 -5.98 16.12 9.05
N PHE A 33 -7.23 15.72 9.26
CA PHE A 33 -7.67 14.34 9.03
C PHE A 33 -8.01 14.03 7.56
N GLN A 34 -7.93 15.02 6.64
CA GLN A 34 -8.21 14.82 5.23
C GLN A 34 -6.93 14.57 4.43
N ARG A 35 -7.04 13.75 3.39
CA ARG A 35 -5.92 13.27 2.59
C ARG A 35 -5.43 14.29 1.56
N PRO A 36 -4.17 14.09 1.06
CA PRO A 36 -3.72 14.72 -0.17
C PRO A 36 -4.68 14.43 -1.34
N LEU A 37 -4.61 15.27 -2.36
CA LEU A 37 -5.38 15.08 -3.60
C LEU A 37 -5.10 13.68 -4.18
N ARG A 38 -6.19 12.93 -4.44
CA ARG A 38 -6.14 11.62 -5.12
C ARG A 38 -6.71 11.67 -6.53
N TRP A 39 -7.26 12.81 -6.89
CA TRP A 39 -7.77 13.01 -8.22
C TRP A 39 -6.63 13.00 -9.22
N THR A 40 -6.86 12.27 -10.30
CA THR A 40 -5.99 12.26 -11.47
C THR A 40 -6.22 13.52 -12.31
N GLU A 41 -5.33 13.79 -13.25
CA GLU A 41 -5.50 14.82 -14.28
C GLU A 41 -6.88 14.73 -14.96
N GLU A 42 -7.36 13.51 -15.23
CA GLU A 42 -8.67 13.27 -15.83
C GLU A 42 -9.83 13.72 -14.93
N ASP A 43 -9.80 13.39 -13.65
CA ASP A 43 -10.79 13.83 -12.66
C ASP A 43 -10.85 15.37 -12.56
N VAL A 44 -9.68 16.03 -12.59
CA VAL A 44 -9.55 17.49 -12.54
C VAL A 44 -10.13 18.13 -13.80
N ARG A 45 -9.80 17.58 -14.96
CA ARG A 45 -10.33 18.02 -16.26
C ARG A 45 -11.84 17.88 -16.34
N ASP A 46 -12.38 16.74 -15.94
CA ASP A 46 -13.82 16.45 -15.96
C ASP A 46 -14.61 17.38 -15.02
N LEU A 47 -14.03 17.76 -13.86
CA LEU A 47 -14.63 18.78 -13.01
C LEU A 47 -14.75 20.12 -13.72
N LEU A 48 -13.67 20.60 -14.35
CA LEU A 48 -13.66 21.90 -15.01
C LEU A 48 -14.54 21.92 -16.28
N ASP A 49 -14.60 20.80 -17.00
CA ASP A 49 -15.52 20.63 -18.13
C ASP A 49 -16.98 20.68 -17.66
N SER A 50 -17.29 20.03 -16.53
CA SER A 50 -18.61 20.09 -15.91
C SER A 50 -18.98 21.51 -15.52
N VAL A 51 -18.05 22.27 -14.93
CA VAL A 51 -18.26 23.69 -14.61
C VAL A 51 -18.51 24.51 -15.86
N TYR A 52 -17.70 24.35 -16.89
CA TYR A 52 -17.85 25.06 -18.17
C TYR A 52 -19.19 24.78 -18.82
N ARG A 53 -19.65 23.52 -18.81
CA ARG A 53 -20.95 23.09 -19.36
C ARG A 53 -22.15 23.38 -18.47
N GLY A 54 -21.90 23.84 -17.23
CA GLY A 54 -22.97 24.11 -16.26
C GLY A 54 -23.56 22.85 -15.64
N TYR A 55 -22.85 21.73 -15.65
CA TYR A 55 -23.29 20.48 -15.02
C TYR A 55 -23.13 20.54 -13.50
N PRO A 56 -23.98 19.86 -12.71
CA PRO A 56 -23.84 19.83 -11.25
C PRO A 56 -22.54 19.14 -10.81
N ILE A 57 -21.73 19.83 -10.03
CA ILE A 57 -20.48 19.26 -9.46
C ILE A 57 -20.64 18.78 -8.00
N GLY A 58 -21.87 18.74 -7.50
CA GLY A 58 -22.19 18.36 -6.13
C GLY A 58 -22.09 19.51 -5.14
N THR A 59 -22.40 19.21 -3.88
CA THR A 59 -22.47 20.18 -2.78
C THR A 59 -21.21 20.12 -1.91
N LEU A 60 -20.72 21.27 -1.45
CA LEU A 60 -19.63 21.34 -0.47
C LEU A 60 -20.18 21.30 0.96
N LEU A 61 -19.38 20.81 1.90
CA LEU A 61 -19.65 20.92 3.33
C LEU A 61 -18.50 21.64 4.02
N PHE A 62 -18.79 22.76 4.64
CA PHE A 62 -17.85 23.51 5.45
C PHE A 62 -18.21 23.46 6.93
N TRP A 63 -17.19 23.37 7.76
CA TRP A 63 -17.27 23.57 9.18
C TRP A 63 -16.72 24.95 9.52
N ARG A 64 -17.54 25.80 10.10
CA ARG A 64 -17.13 27.14 10.53
C ARG A 64 -16.58 27.07 11.94
N ARG A 65 -15.30 27.38 12.10
CA ARG A 65 -14.64 27.52 13.41
C ARG A 65 -13.40 28.38 13.30
N GLU A 66 -12.84 28.73 14.45
CA GLU A 66 -11.53 29.38 14.52
C GLU A 66 -10.45 28.54 13.80
N ALA A 67 -9.60 29.23 13.06
CA ALA A 67 -8.45 28.64 12.38
C ALA A 67 -7.18 29.42 12.76
N PRO A 68 -6.14 28.74 13.29
CA PRO A 68 -4.86 29.38 13.59
C PRO A 68 -4.13 29.79 12.30
N ALA A 69 -3.13 30.65 12.44
CA ALA A 69 -2.22 30.95 11.34
C ALA A 69 -1.48 29.66 10.92
N ALA A 70 -1.48 29.35 9.61
CA ALA A 70 -0.84 28.15 9.08
C ALA A 70 -0.51 28.30 7.59
N SER A 71 0.46 27.58 7.09
CA SER A 71 0.66 27.39 5.66
C SER A 71 -0.28 26.29 5.15
N VAL A 72 -1.16 26.62 4.19
CA VAL A 72 -2.16 25.71 3.64
C VAL A 72 -1.84 25.45 2.16
N SER A 73 -1.94 24.20 1.72
CA SER A 73 -1.69 23.82 0.33
C SER A 73 -2.97 23.29 -0.35
N PHE A 74 -3.22 23.76 -1.57
CA PHE A 74 -4.26 23.28 -2.47
C PHE A 74 -3.59 22.80 -3.76
N GLY A 75 -3.16 21.54 -3.80
CA GLY A 75 -2.27 21.07 -4.86
C GLY A 75 -0.96 21.85 -4.89
N PRO A 76 -0.57 22.45 -6.03
CA PRO A 76 0.66 23.25 -6.16
C PRO A 76 0.58 24.63 -5.48
N VAL A 77 -0.64 25.10 -5.17
CA VAL A 77 -0.86 26.44 -4.60
C VAL A 77 -0.64 26.42 -3.09
N ARG A 78 0.32 27.22 -2.61
CA ARG A 78 0.59 27.42 -1.17
C ARG A 78 0.16 28.80 -0.73
N ILE A 79 -0.50 28.85 0.43
CA ILE A 79 -1.05 30.09 0.98
C ILE A 79 -0.65 30.18 2.45
N ASP A 80 0.01 31.27 2.81
CA ASP A 80 0.28 31.61 4.20
C ASP A 80 -0.97 32.28 4.79
N ALA A 81 -1.76 31.48 5.42
CA ALA A 81 -3.07 31.84 5.88
C ALA A 81 -3.00 32.45 7.30
N PRO A 82 -3.49 33.68 7.51
CA PRO A 82 -3.54 34.28 8.84
C PRO A 82 -4.54 33.58 9.74
N SER A 83 -4.45 33.82 11.06
CA SER A 83 -5.49 33.36 11.98
C SER A 83 -6.83 34.03 11.69
N THR A 84 -7.91 33.28 11.79
CA THR A 84 -9.28 33.79 11.60
C THR A 84 -10.25 33.10 12.55
N SER A 85 -11.23 33.88 13.10
CA SER A 85 -12.30 33.34 13.94
C SER A 85 -13.41 32.65 13.12
N GLN A 86 -13.43 32.83 11.80
CA GLN A 86 -14.51 32.39 10.90
C GLN A 86 -13.97 31.48 9.78
N GLY A 87 -12.94 30.66 10.08
CA GLY A 87 -12.37 29.73 9.11
C GLY A 87 -13.41 28.71 8.61
N LEU A 88 -13.41 28.48 7.31
CA LEU A 88 -14.26 27.49 6.63
C LEU A 88 -13.45 26.23 6.38
N TRP A 89 -13.60 25.24 7.24
CA TRP A 89 -12.91 23.98 7.11
C TRP A 89 -13.68 23.04 6.17
N ALA A 90 -13.07 22.67 5.04
CA ALA A 90 -13.71 21.82 4.02
C ALA A 90 -13.83 20.39 4.54
N VAL A 91 -15.02 19.99 5.01
CA VAL A 91 -15.32 18.65 5.54
C VAL A 91 -15.67 17.69 4.42
N ASP A 92 -16.40 18.17 3.40
CA ASP A 92 -16.63 17.43 2.15
C ASP A 92 -16.43 18.36 0.95
N GLY A 93 -15.96 17.77 -0.16
CA GLY A 93 -15.61 18.50 -1.37
C GLY A 93 -14.19 19.05 -1.41
N GLN A 94 -13.31 18.63 -0.49
CA GLN A 94 -11.89 19.02 -0.49
C GLN A 94 -11.23 18.84 -1.86
N GLN A 95 -11.43 17.67 -2.49
CA GLN A 95 -10.83 17.35 -3.80
C GLN A 95 -11.25 18.38 -4.85
N ARG A 96 -12.54 18.75 -4.86
CA ARG A 96 -13.10 19.77 -5.77
C ARG A 96 -12.51 21.16 -5.51
N VAL A 97 -12.45 21.57 -4.24
CA VAL A 97 -11.83 22.87 -3.89
C VAL A 97 -10.34 22.87 -4.25
N THR A 98 -9.62 21.78 -4.01
CA THR A 98 -8.20 21.65 -4.36
C THR A 98 -7.99 21.67 -5.87
N ALA A 99 -8.83 20.97 -6.64
CA ALA A 99 -8.75 20.97 -8.09
C ALA A 99 -9.02 22.38 -8.68
N LEU A 100 -10.09 23.03 -8.23
CA LEU A 100 -10.42 24.40 -8.69
C LEU A 100 -9.29 25.39 -8.33
N ALA A 101 -8.79 25.34 -7.08
CA ALA A 101 -7.69 26.20 -6.66
C ALA A 101 -6.39 25.86 -7.36
N GLY A 102 -6.04 24.58 -7.46
CA GLY A 102 -4.81 24.10 -8.11
C GLY A 102 -4.69 24.54 -9.57
N VAL A 103 -5.78 24.53 -10.32
CA VAL A 103 -5.78 24.94 -11.72
C VAL A 103 -5.93 26.45 -11.89
N LEU A 104 -6.94 27.06 -11.24
CA LEU A 104 -7.31 28.45 -11.49
C LEU A 104 -6.45 29.47 -10.74
N LEU A 105 -5.78 29.07 -9.65
CA LEU A 105 -4.81 29.88 -8.89
C LEU A 105 -3.39 29.43 -9.12
N HIS A 106 -3.14 28.53 -10.07
CA HIS A 106 -1.80 28.03 -10.35
C HIS A 106 -0.82 29.20 -10.54
N PRO A 107 0.36 29.20 -9.89
CA PRO A 107 1.39 30.19 -10.21
C PRO A 107 1.75 30.07 -11.70
N ALA A 108 2.13 31.18 -12.30
CA ALA A 108 2.42 31.24 -13.73
C ALA A 108 3.31 30.07 -14.16
N TYR A 109 2.97 29.45 -15.28
CA TYR A 109 3.74 28.36 -15.87
C TYR A 109 5.19 28.84 -16.09
N GLY A 110 6.13 28.37 -15.25
CA GLY A 110 7.55 28.70 -15.39
C GLY A 110 8.16 27.98 -16.60
N ASP A 111 9.37 28.41 -16.99
CA ASP A 111 10.13 27.84 -18.13
C ASP A 111 10.60 26.40 -17.90
N GLU A 112 10.42 25.83 -16.70
CA GLU A 112 10.65 24.41 -16.45
C GLU A 112 9.33 23.62 -16.54
N PRO A 113 9.23 22.65 -17.46
CA PRO A 113 8.06 21.80 -17.58
C PRO A 113 8.05 20.75 -16.45
N GLY A 114 7.72 21.17 -15.25
CA GLY A 114 7.24 20.29 -14.20
C GLY A 114 5.82 19.89 -14.56
N ARG A 115 5.62 18.69 -15.11
CA ARG A 115 4.29 18.15 -15.39
C ARG A 115 3.62 17.89 -14.05
N ASP A 116 2.65 18.74 -13.70
CA ASP A 116 1.74 18.44 -12.60
C ASP A 116 0.30 18.30 -13.14
N ASP A 117 -0.54 17.59 -12.41
CA ASP A 117 -1.92 17.26 -12.80
C ASP A 117 -2.86 18.48 -12.82
N PHE A 118 -2.36 19.69 -12.57
CA PHE A 118 -3.11 20.94 -12.50
C PHE A 118 -2.83 21.89 -13.66
N HIS A 119 -1.89 21.55 -14.54
CA HIS A 119 -1.63 22.31 -15.75
C HIS A 119 -2.67 21.97 -16.81
N LEU A 120 -3.63 22.84 -17.04
CA LEU A 120 -4.65 22.66 -18.06
C LEU A 120 -4.75 23.88 -18.97
N TYR A 121 -5.04 23.62 -20.23
CA TYR A 121 -5.33 24.60 -21.26
C TYR A 121 -6.76 24.40 -21.78
N PHE A 122 -7.37 25.48 -22.25
CA PHE A 122 -8.60 25.43 -23.00
C PHE A 122 -8.30 25.69 -24.47
N ASP A 123 -8.58 24.74 -25.32
CA ASP A 123 -8.45 24.90 -26.76
C ASP A 123 -9.62 25.72 -27.30
N LEU A 124 -9.33 26.89 -27.86
CA LEU A 124 -10.34 27.81 -28.37
C LEU A 124 -10.97 27.34 -29.69
N GLU A 125 -10.37 26.37 -30.40
CA GLU A 125 -10.92 25.80 -31.64
C GLU A 125 -11.93 24.69 -31.36
N THR A 126 -11.58 23.78 -30.45
CA THR A 126 -12.41 22.59 -30.10
C THR A 126 -13.33 22.82 -28.90
N GLU A 127 -13.07 23.84 -28.11
CA GLU A 127 -13.71 24.14 -26.81
C GLU A 127 -13.54 22.98 -25.80
N GLU A 128 -12.38 22.33 -25.81
CA GLU A 128 -12.02 21.23 -24.93
C GLU A 128 -10.90 21.61 -23.98
N LEU A 129 -10.89 20.97 -22.78
CA LEU A 129 -9.80 21.09 -21.81
C LEU A 129 -8.74 20.05 -22.11
N LEU A 130 -7.49 20.48 -22.23
CA LEU A 130 -6.35 19.65 -22.60
C LEU A 130 -5.20 19.80 -21.62
N PRO A 131 -4.48 18.70 -21.31
CA PRO A 131 -3.22 18.78 -20.60
C PRO A 131 -2.10 19.33 -21.48
N PRO A 132 -0.96 19.74 -20.90
CA PRO A 132 0.20 20.17 -21.69
C PRO A 132 0.72 19.03 -22.58
N SER A 133 0.95 19.31 -23.86
CA SER A 133 1.49 18.33 -24.82
C SER A 133 3.02 18.19 -24.68
N GLY A 134 3.48 17.38 -23.72
CA GLY A 134 4.89 17.00 -23.62
C GLY A 134 5.86 18.17 -23.46
N LYS A 135 6.94 18.21 -24.31
CA LYS A 135 7.96 19.26 -24.31
C LYS A 135 7.69 20.39 -25.31
N ASP A 136 6.60 20.34 -26.05
CA ASP A 136 6.30 21.30 -27.09
C ASP A 136 5.62 22.55 -26.52
N VAL A 137 5.92 23.70 -27.11
CA VAL A 137 5.26 24.98 -26.77
C VAL A 137 3.77 24.83 -27.14
N PRO A 138 2.82 25.15 -26.23
CA PRO A 138 1.41 25.06 -26.54
C PRO A 138 1.03 25.92 -27.74
N PRO A 139 0.10 25.46 -28.57
CA PRO A 139 -0.41 26.26 -29.68
C PRO A 139 -0.95 27.62 -29.20
N PRO A 140 -0.81 28.69 -29.97
CA PRO A 140 -1.25 30.04 -29.56
C PRO A 140 -2.73 30.17 -29.20
N HIS A 141 -3.58 29.28 -29.69
CA HIS A 141 -5.02 29.24 -29.41
C HIS A 141 -5.37 28.44 -28.13
N TRP A 142 -4.39 27.90 -27.44
CA TRP A 142 -4.57 27.25 -26.16
C TRP A 142 -4.49 28.27 -25.03
N LEU A 143 -5.63 28.57 -24.42
CA LEU A 143 -5.74 29.52 -23.29
C LEU A 143 -5.39 28.82 -22.00
N PRO A 144 -4.35 29.27 -21.25
CA PRO A 144 -4.02 28.72 -19.95
C PRO A 144 -5.16 28.96 -18.95
N MET A 145 -5.56 27.92 -18.20
CA MET A 145 -6.70 28.01 -17.29
C MET A 145 -6.47 28.94 -16.10
N ASN A 146 -5.23 29.15 -15.69
CA ASN A 146 -4.88 30.10 -14.63
C ASN A 146 -5.09 31.59 -15.02
N GLU A 147 -5.23 31.90 -16.31
CA GLU A 147 -5.53 33.26 -16.80
C GLU A 147 -7.06 33.55 -16.80
N VAL A 148 -7.90 32.54 -16.56
CA VAL A 148 -9.36 32.62 -16.80
C VAL A 148 -10.12 33.23 -15.64
N LEU A 149 -9.66 33.03 -14.39
CA LEU A 149 -10.36 33.48 -13.18
C LEU A 149 -10.35 34.99 -13.05
N ASP A 150 -9.23 35.63 -13.30
CA ASP A 150 -9.07 37.08 -13.23
C ASP A 150 -9.41 37.73 -14.56
N SER A 151 -10.34 38.71 -14.55
CA SER A 151 -10.80 39.38 -15.78
C SER A 151 -9.70 40.20 -16.44
N GLU A 152 -8.78 40.79 -15.69
CA GLU A 152 -7.66 41.57 -16.19
C GLU A 152 -6.62 40.65 -16.83
N SER A 153 -6.30 39.54 -16.20
CA SER A 153 -5.40 38.50 -16.73
C SER A 153 -5.93 37.95 -18.05
N LEU A 154 -7.22 37.60 -18.11
CA LEU A 154 -7.86 37.10 -19.32
C LEU A 154 -7.81 38.16 -20.44
N LEU A 155 -8.09 39.42 -20.13
CA LEU A 155 -8.03 40.52 -21.11
C LEU A 155 -6.60 40.72 -21.62
N ASN A 156 -5.62 40.69 -20.73
CA ASN A 156 -4.21 40.81 -21.06
C ASN A 156 -3.75 39.66 -21.96
N TRP A 157 -4.20 38.44 -21.71
CA TRP A 157 -3.93 37.28 -22.56
C TRP A 157 -4.55 37.48 -23.94
N LEU A 158 -5.84 37.86 -24.02
CA LEU A 158 -6.56 38.13 -25.27
C LEU A 158 -5.88 39.24 -26.09
N ASN A 159 -5.32 40.26 -25.44
CA ASN A 159 -4.60 41.34 -26.15
C ASN A 159 -3.27 40.85 -26.75
N ARG A 160 -2.67 39.82 -26.20
CA ARG A 160 -1.42 39.20 -26.69
C ARG A 160 -1.68 38.06 -27.68
N TYR A 161 -2.93 37.61 -27.82
CA TYR A 161 -3.29 36.47 -28.66
C TYR A 161 -3.10 36.81 -30.14
N PRO A 162 -2.20 36.11 -30.90
CA PRO A 162 -1.90 36.46 -32.29
C PRO A 162 -3.09 36.32 -33.27
N GLY A 163 -4.02 35.39 -32.95
CA GLY A 163 -5.23 35.13 -33.75
C GLY A 163 -6.39 36.08 -33.51
N ARG A 164 -6.23 37.11 -32.68
CA ARG A 164 -7.31 38.00 -32.23
C ARG A 164 -8.16 38.58 -33.34
N GLU A 165 -7.53 39.08 -34.39
CA GLU A 165 -8.24 39.71 -35.54
C GLU A 165 -8.76 38.66 -36.52
N ALA A 166 -8.04 37.55 -36.71
CA ALA A 166 -8.37 36.49 -37.64
C ALA A 166 -9.51 35.58 -37.15
N HIS A 167 -9.61 35.39 -35.82
CA HIS A 167 -10.50 34.43 -35.16
C HIS A 167 -11.38 35.09 -34.09
N PRO A 168 -12.37 35.91 -34.43
CA PRO A 168 -13.26 36.54 -33.45
C PRO A 168 -14.11 35.53 -32.66
N GLU A 169 -14.29 34.31 -33.16
CA GLU A 169 -14.92 33.19 -32.47
C GLU A 169 -14.10 32.72 -31.25
N HIS A 170 -12.76 32.71 -31.33
CA HIS A 170 -11.88 32.39 -30.21
C HIS A 170 -12.02 33.39 -29.04
N ILE A 171 -12.15 34.69 -29.39
CA ILE A 171 -12.39 35.74 -28.38
C ILE A 171 -13.70 35.49 -27.64
N ARG A 172 -14.77 35.14 -28.41
CA ARG A 172 -16.07 34.83 -27.83
C ARG A 172 -16.03 33.55 -26.95
N ALA A 173 -15.30 32.53 -27.40
CA ALA A 173 -15.10 31.29 -26.60
C ALA A 173 -14.38 31.59 -25.30
N ALA A 174 -13.29 32.35 -25.32
CA ALA A 174 -12.54 32.72 -24.10
C ALA A 174 -13.38 33.54 -23.11
N ILE A 175 -14.18 34.51 -23.61
CA ILE A 175 -15.09 35.30 -22.76
C ILE A 175 -16.19 34.42 -22.16
N ARG A 176 -16.78 33.49 -22.95
CA ARG A 176 -17.76 32.53 -22.44
C ARG A 176 -17.19 31.67 -21.33
N LEU A 177 -15.97 31.11 -21.55
CA LEU A 177 -15.27 30.32 -20.56
C LEU A 177 -15.08 31.11 -19.27
N GLY A 178 -14.49 32.33 -19.36
CA GLY A 178 -14.25 33.17 -18.20
C GLY A 178 -15.52 33.48 -17.42
N LYS A 179 -16.62 33.78 -18.11
CA LYS A 179 -17.92 34.00 -17.48
C LYS A 179 -18.45 32.73 -16.85
N ALA A 180 -18.43 31.59 -17.54
CA ALA A 180 -18.93 30.32 -17.04
C ALA A 180 -18.19 29.89 -15.76
N ILE A 181 -16.87 30.01 -15.73
CA ILE A 181 -16.04 29.64 -14.57
C ILE A 181 -16.32 30.57 -13.38
N ARG A 182 -16.25 31.90 -13.56
CA ARG A 182 -16.41 32.86 -12.45
C ARG A 182 -17.78 32.82 -11.81
N GLU A 183 -18.82 32.78 -12.64
CA GLU A 183 -20.21 32.89 -12.18
C GLU A 183 -20.83 31.56 -11.75
N TYR A 184 -20.15 30.42 -11.99
CA TYR A 184 -20.66 29.10 -11.58
C TYR A 184 -20.92 29.05 -10.08
N GLN A 185 -22.16 28.67 -9.72
CA GLN A 185 -22.59 28.62 -8.32
C GLN A 185 -22.41 27.25 -7.72
N VAL A 186 -21.52 27.14 -6.74
CA VAL A 186 -21.27 25.90 -5.97
C VAL A 186 -22.13 25.92 -4.71
N PRO A 187 -23.13 25.04 -4.59
CA PRO A 187 -23.91 24.94 -3.35
C PRO A 187 -23.06 24.42 -2.20
N ALA A 188 -23.27 24.94 -1.02
CA ALA A 188 -22.54 24.55 0.17
C ALA A 188 -23.42 24.54 1.42
N TYR A 189 -23.18 23.60 2.32
CA TYR A 189 -23.65 23.64 3.70
C TYR A 189 -22.53 24.15 4.60
N VAL A 190 -22.87 25.08 5.49
CA VAL A 190 -21.97 25.57 6.53
C VAL A 190 -22.53 25.15 7.89
N VAL A 191 -21.76 24.35 8.62
CA VAL A 191 -22.12 23.84 9.95
C VAL A 191 -21.37 24.63 11.01
N ASP A 192 -22.12 25.19 11.97
CA ASP A 192 -21.60 25.83 13.17
C ASP A 192 -21.76 24.85 14.34
N THR A 193 -20.69 24.23 14.78
CA THR A 193 -20.67 23.36 15.96
C THR A 193 -19.29 23.40 16.60
N THR A 194 -19.28 23.34 17.94
CA THR A 194 -18.03 23.13 18.70
C THR A 194 -17.75 21.64 18.95
N ASP A 195 -18.71 20.78 18.64
CA ASP A 195 -18.60 19.34 18.84
C ASP A 195 -18.07 18.65 17.57
N GLU A 196 -16.80 18.28 17.59
CA GLU A 196 -16.13 17.55 16.51
C GLU A 196 -16.79 16.19 16.22
N LYS A 197 -17.38 15.54 17.24
CA LYS A 197 -18.03 14.23 17.09
C LYS A 197 -19.25 14.32 16.18
N VAL A 198 -20.04 15.38 16.33
CA VAL A 198 -21.20 15.63 15.45
C VAL A 198 -20.75 15.80 14.00
N LEU A 199 -19.63 16.48 13.81
CA LEU A 199 -19.08 16.71 12.48
C LEU A 199 -18.62 15.42 11.81
N ARG A 200 -17.95 14.54 12.56
CA ARG A 200 -17.53 13.22 12.11
C ARG A 200 -18.72 12.34 11.70
N ILE A 201 -19.85 12.43 12.43
CA ILE A 201 -21.08 11.73 12.06
C ILE A 201 -21.66 12.26 10.74
N ILE A 202 -21.70 13.59 10.58
CA ILE A 202 -22.19 14.23 9.35
C ILE A 202 -21.31 13.79 8.17
N PHE A 203 -19.99 13.85 8.33
CA PHE A 203 -19.01 13.42 7.34
C PHE A 203 -19.23 11.95 6.93
N LYS A 204 -19.36 11.03 7.91
CA LYS A 204 -19.65 9.61 7.64
C LYS A 204 -20.93 9.43 6.83
N ARG A 205 -22.00 10.17 7.14
CA ARG A 205 -23.30 10.05 6.46
C ARG A 205 -23.30 10.62 5.03
N LEU A 206 -22.56 11.69 4.79
CA LEU A 206 -22.49 12.32 3.46
C LEU A 206 -21.64 11.52 2.47
N ASN A 207 -20.59 10.89 2.94
CA ASN A 207 -19.70 10.07 2.11
C ASN A 207 -20.35 8.77 1.58
N THR A 208 -21.56 8.44 1.98
CA THR A 208 -22.33 7.33 1.40
C THR A 208 -22.91 7.64 0.02
N ALA A 209 -22.86 8.90 -0.44
CA ALA A 209 -23.51 9.34 -1.69
C ALA A 209 -22.53 9.64 -2.86
N GLY A 210 -21.19 9.58 -2.64
CA GLY A 210 -20.14 9.82 -3.64
C GLY A 210 -19.21 8.62 -3.84
N ARG A 211 -17.94 8.85 -4.24
CA ARG A 211 -16.90 7.81 -4.20
C ARG A 211 -16.67 7.45 -2.73
N PRO A 212 -17.03 6.23 -2.29
CA PRO A 212 -17.01 5.89 -0.88
C PRO A 212 -15.58 5.97 -0.34
N LEU A 213 -15.43 6.57 0.83
CA LEU A 213 -14.17 6.51 1.57
C LEU A 213 -13.88 5.06 1.94
N THR A 214 -12.59 4.71 1.96
CA THR A 214 -12.17 3.42 2.48
C THR A 214 -12.37 3.36 4.01
N ASP A 215 -12.42 2.16 4.57
CA ASP A 215 -12.56 1.97 6.02
C ASP A 215 -11.42 2.64 6.79
N GLU A 216 -10.21 2.65 6.22
CA GLU A 216 -9.03 3.28 6.80
C GLU A 216 -9.15 4.80 6.84
N GLU A 217 -9.69 5.40 5.79
CA GLU A 217 -9.94 6.85 5.71
C GLU A 217 -10.95 7.30 6.77
N VAL A 218 -12.03 6.54 6.88
CA VAL A 218 -13.05 6.80 7.90
C VAL A 218 -12.49 6.60 9.30
N PHE A 219 -11.67 5.56 9.51
CA PHE A 219 -11.03 5.32 10.81
C PHE A 219 -10.08 6.46 11.19
N ASN A 220 -9.19 6.87 10.28
CA ASN A 220 -8.29 8.01 10.52
C ASN A 220 -9.06 9.27 10.88
N ALA A 221 -10.11 9.60 10.12
CA ALA A 221 -10.91 10.80 10.36
C ALA A 221 -11.67 10.79 11.69
N LEU A 222 -12.10 9.60 12.15
CA LEU A 222 -12.93 9.46 13.33
C LEU A 222 -12.13 9.27 14.62
N TYR A 223 -11.02 8.57 14.58
CA TYR A 223 -10.37 8.00 15.77
C TYR A 223 -8.90 8.37 15.93
N VAL A 224 -8.27 9.03 14.94
CA VAL A 224 -6.88 9.46 15.00
C VAL A 224 -6.81 10.98 14.89
N GLY A 225 -6.50 11.65 15.99
CA GLY A 225 -6.61 13.11 16.10
C GLY A 225 -5.50 13.93 15.44
N SER A 226 -4.50 13.31 14.81
CA SER A 226 -3.33 14.01 14.28
C SER A 226 -2.89 13.46 12.92
N ARG A 227 -2.59 14.35 11.96
CA ARG A 227 -2.08 14.01 10.64
C ARG A 227 -0.72 13.30 10.70
N SER A 228 0.10 13.64 11.69
CA SER A 228 1.42 13.02 11.89
C SER A 228 1.36 11.55 12.34
N LEU A 229 0.19 11.07 12.75
CA LEU A 229 -0.06 9.71 13.24
C LEU A 229 -1.09 8.94 12.42
N SER A 230 -1.46 9.44 11.24
CA SER A 230 -2.38 8.72 10.36
C SER A 230 -1.84 7.32 9.99
N LEU A 231 -2.73 6.38 9.65
CA LEU A 231 -2.32 5.04 9.17
C LEU A 231 -1.39 5.18 7.96
N GLU A 232 -1.61 6.17 7.09
CA GLU A 232 -0.75 6.46 5.94
C GLU A 232 0.66 6.88 6.38
N SER A 233 0.81 7.79 7.36
CA SER A 233 2.12 8.22 7.84
C SER A 233 2.89 7.07 8.50
N VAL A 234 2.21 6.19 9.23
CA VAL A 234 2.79 4.99 9.83
C VAL A 234 3.26 4.03 8.74
N THR A 235 2.42 3.72 7.74
CA THR A 235 2.82 2.81 6.65
C THR A 235 3.96 3.37 5.83
N GLN A 236 4.02 4.69 5.63
CA GLN A 236 5.15 5.35 4.97
C GLN A 236 6.44 5.19 5.78
N GLY A 237 6.40 5.41 7.10
CA GLY A 237 7.57 5.21 7.98
C GLY A 237 8.04 3.75 8.06
N LEU A 238 7.16 2.77 7.88
CA LEU A 238 7.52 1.35 7.84
C LEU A 238 8.28 0.95 6.56
N ARG A 239 8.12 1.70 5.46
CA ARG A 239 8.88 1.43 4.21
C ARG A 239 10.39 1.55 4.39
N GLU A 240 10.85 2.41 5.32
CA GLU A 240 12.27 2.57 5.64
C GLU A 240 12.93 1.28 6.12
N LEU A 241 12.15 0.32 6.60
CA LEU A 241 12.65 -0.99 7.01
C LEU A 241 13.02 -1.91 5.84
N GLY A 242 12.72 -1.51 4.59
CA GLY A 242 12.97 -2.32 3.38
C GLY A 242 12.27 -3.67 3.43
N PHE A 243 11.03 -3.69 3.94
CA PHE A 243 10.17 -4.88 4.00
C PHE A 243 9.03 -4.84 2.98
N GLY A 244 8.97 -3.78 2.18
CA GLY A 244 7.89 -3.50 1.25
C GLY A 244 6.77 -2.65 1.87
N ALA A 245 5.77 -2.32 1.07
CA ALA A 245 4.65 -1.47 1.47
C ALA A 245 3.60 -2.27 2.25
N VAL A 246 3.50 -2.03 3.55
CA VAL A 246 2.42 -2.59 4.40
C VAL A 246 1.12 -1.86 4.06
N PRO A 247 0.04 -2.56 3.65
CA PRO A 247 -1.25 -1.93 3.38
C PRO A 247 -1.87 -1.30 4.63
N GLU A 248 -2.53 -0.15 4.48
CA GLU A 248 -3.24 0.49 5.60
C GLU A 248 -4.33 -0.40 6.20
N SER A 249 -5.02 -1.19 5.38
CA SER A 249 -6.03 -2.16 5.82
C SER A 249 -5.45 -3.20 6.79
N LEU A 250 -4.22 -3.65 6.54
CA LEU A 250 -3.52 -4.56 7.43
C LEU A 250 -3.08 -3.88 8.72
N LEU A 251 -2.59 -2.64 8.64
CA LEU A 251 -2.27 -1.83 9.81
C LEU A 251 -3.52 -1.60 10.67
N LEU A 252 -4.67 -1.27 10.06
CA LEU A 252 -5.93 -1.09 10.79
C LEU A 252 -6.32 -2.37 11.55
N ARG A 253 -6.23 -3.54 10.93
CA ARG A 253 -6.47 -4.82 11.61
C ARG A 253 -5.51 -5.04 12.79
N ALA A 254 -4.24 -4.69 12.63
CA ALA A 254 -3.27 -4.77 13.72
C ALA A 254 -3.61 -3.82 14.87
N VAL A 255 -4.07 -2.60 14.58
CA VAL A 255 -4.55 -1.63 15.57
C VAL A 255 -5.73 -2.19 16.38
N LEU A 256 -6.71 -2.80 15.70
CA LEU A 256 -7.84 -3.44 16.35
C LEU A 256 -7.41 -4.60 17.26
N ALA A 257 -6.51 -5.46 16.79
CA ALA A 257 -5.97 -6.57 17.58
C ALA A 257 -5.19 -6.09 18.81
N VAL A 258 -4.39 -5.02 18.67
CA VAL A 258 -3.66 -4.39 19.79
C VAL A 258 -4.61 -3.80 20.82
N ARG A 259 -5.75 -3.24 20.38
CA ARG A 259 -6.81 -2.75 21.28
C ARG A 259 -7.59 -3.89 21.94
N GLY A 260 -7.49 -5.12 21.46
CA GLY A 260 -8.23 -6.29 21.95
C GLY A 260 -9.62 -6.41 21.33
N LEU A 261 -9.83 -5.81 20.17
CA LEU A 261 -11.06 -5.86 19.38
C LEU A 261 -11.01 -6.97 18.34
N ASP A 262 -12.16 -7.35 17.80
CA ASP A 262 -12.28 -8.32 16.72
C ASP A 262 -11.79 -7.73 15.39
N PHE A 263 -10.54 -8.01 15.02
CA PHE A 263 -9.91 -7.53 13.80
C PHE A 263 -10.40 -8.25 12.53
N THR A 264 -11.27 -9.23 12.65
CA THR A 264 -11.86 -9.99 11.52
C THR A 264 -13.16 -9.38 11.02
N ARG A 265 -13.72 -8.45 11.78
CA ARG A 265 -14.95 -7.71 11.46
C ARG A 265 -14.67 -6.23 11.24
N GLY A 266 -15.64 -5.56 10.63
CA GLY A 266 -15.62 -4.10 10.53
C GLY A 266 -15.57 -3.43 11.91
N TYR A 267 -14.74 -2.41 12.05
CA TYR A 267 -14.60 -1.69 13.32
C TYR A 267 -15.83 -0.85 13.68
N GLN A 268 -16.68 -0.50 12.69
CA GLN A 268 -17.81 0.42 12.86
C GLN A 268 -18.84 -0.07 13.89
N GLU A 269 -18.97 -1.38 14.05
CA GLU A 269 -19.90 -1.99 15.02
C GLU A 269 -19.29 -2.12 16.42
N GLN A 270 -17.96 -2.00 16.53
CA GLN A 270 -17.21 -2.26 17.76
C GLN A 270 -16.79 -1.00 18.48
N LEU A 271 -16.74 0.14 17.77
CA LEU A 271 -16.21 1.39 18.31
C LEU A 271 -17.32 2.36 18.69
N SER A 272 -17.13 3.05 19.81
CA SER A 272 -17.93 4.19 20.20
C SER A 272 -17.38 5.49 19.62
N GLN A 273 -18.20 6.53 19.60
CA GLN A 273 -17.80 7.86 19.11
C GLN A 273 -16.78 8.56 20.01
N ASP A 274 -16.61 8.05 21.25
CA ASP A 274 -15.73 8.61 22.27
C ASP A 274 -14.35 7.95 22.28
N ASP A 275 -14.14 6.90 21.47
CA ASP A 275 -12.86 6.20 21.40
C ASP A 275 -11.77 7.06 20.74
N ASP A 276 -10.58 7.07 21.36
CA ASP A 276 -9.35 7.65 20.83
C ASP A 276 -8.33 6.53 20.64
N PHE A 277 -7.79 6.45 19.45
CA PHE A 277 -6.82 5.43 19.04
C PHE A 277 -5.39 5.97 18.86
N THR A 278 -5.16 7.25 19.11
CA THR A 278 -3.85 7.88 18.90
C THR A 278 -2.72 7.12 19.57
N GLU A 279 -2.86 6.82 20.87
CA GLU A 279 -1.86 6.02 21.60
C GLU A 279 -1.80 4.57 21.10
N THR A 280 -2.95 3.99 20.72
CA THR A 280 -2.99 2.61 20.20
C THR A 280 -2.25 2.50 18.87
N VAL A 281 -2.40 3.47 17.95
CA VAL A 281 -1.69 3.52 16.68
C VAL A 281 -0.18 3.60 16.92
N GLN A 282 0.29 4.44 17.84
CA GLN A 282 1.71 4.53 18.20
C GLN A 282 2.28 3.23 18.77
N ARG A 283 1.51 2.57 19.65
CA ARG A 283 1.91 1.26 20.18
C ARG A 283 1.96 0.19 19.08
N THR A 284 1.00 0.22 18.17
CA THR A 284 0.93 -0.69 17.04
C THR A 284 2.10 -0.47 16.09
N GLU A 285 2.46 0.77 15.78
CA GLU A 285 3.62 1.09 14.94
C GLU A 285 4.90 0.48 15.51
N ARG A 286 5.18 0.69 16.80
CA ARG A 286 6.36 0.13 17.47
C ARG A 286 6.38 -1.38 17.40
N ALA A 287 5.28 -2.02 17.77
CA ALA A 287 5.16 -3.48 17.75
C ALA A 287 5.28 -4.07 16.34
N LEU A 288 4.76 -3.37 15.33
CA LEU A 288 4.86 -3.79 13.93
C LEU A 288 6.30 -3.67 13.41
N ARG A 289 7.04 -2.62 13.80
CA ARG A 289 8.49 -2.51 13.53
C ARG A 289 9.25 -3.70 14.11
N ASP A 290 8.99 -4.07 15.36
CA ASP A 290 9.61 -5.21 16.00
C ASP A 290 9.25 -6.54 15.33
N ALA A 291 7.98 -6.70 14.92
CA ALA A 291 7.52 -7.86 14.15
C ALA A 291 8.23 -7.96 12.79
N ILE A 292 8.42 -6.84 12.08
CA ILE A 292 9.15 -6.81 10.81
C ILE A 292 10.63 -7.17 11.03
N VAL A 293 11.27 -6.61 12.06
CA VAL A 293 12.66 -6.96 12.41
C VAL A 293 12.80 -8.43 12.71
N PHE A 294 11.89 -9.01 13.49
CA PHE A 294 11.84 -10.45 13.77
C PHE A 294 11.68 -11.26 12.48
N LEU A 295 10.75 -10.90 11.61
CA LEU A 295 10.53 -11.60 10.34
C LEU A 295 11.80 -11.61 9.48
N LYS A 296 12.48 -10.48 9.36
CA LYS A 296 13.72 -10.38 8.56
C LYS A 296 14.87 -11.17 9.19
N ARG A 297 15.09 -11.03 10.50
CA ARG A 297 16.26 -11.54 11.18
C ARG A 297 16.11 -12.98 11.67
N ASP A 298 14.98 -13.27 12.34
CA ASP A 298 14.80 -14.53 13.07
C ASP A 298 14.00 -15.56 12.22
N ALA A 299 12.99 -15.09 11.45
CA ALA A 299 12.19 -15.95 10.58
C ALA A 299 12.70 -16.03 9.13
N PHE A 300 13.70 -15.25 8.74
CA PHE A 300 14.26 -15.24 7.37
C PHE A 300 13.23 -14.92 6.28
N ILE A 301 12.32 -13.99 6.57
CA ILE A 301 11.38 -13.44 5.60
C ILE A 301 11.82 -12.01 5.29
N PRO A 302 12.56 -11.77 4.20
CA PRO A 302 13.16 -10.46 3.95
C PRO A 302 12.18 -9.41 3.45
N HIS A 303 10.99 -9.81 2.96
CA HIS A 303 10.06 -8.90 2.32
C HIS A 303 8.60 -9.39 2.43
N LEU A 304 7.65 -8.45 2.48
CA LEU A 304 6.20 -8.70 2.61
C LEU A 304 5.65 -9.63 1.50
N LYS A 305 6.14 -9.50 0.26
CA LYS A 305 5.74 -10.37 -0.87
C LYS A 305 6.07 -11.85 -0.65
N LEU A 306 7.01 -12.15 0.24
CA LEU A 306 7.37 -13.51 0.62
C LEU A 306 6.75 -13.95 1.95
N LEU A 307 5.97 -13.08 2.60
CA LEU A 307 5.30 -13.42 3.85
C LEU A 307 4.04 -14.24 3.55
N PRO A 308 3.96 -15.49 4.04
CA PRO A 308 2.73 -16.26 3.92
C PRO A 308 1.60 -15.63 4.71
N ALA A 309 0.40 -15.53 4.13
CA ALA A 309 -0.80 -14.95 4.74
C ALA A 309 -0.49 -13.67 5.55
N PRO A 310 -0.04 -12.59 4.90
CA PRO A 310 0.44 -11.40 5.60
C PRO A 310 -0.59 -10.80 6.55
N GLU A 311 -1.87 -10.94 6.23
CA GLU A 311 -2.97 -10.44 7.05
C GLU A 311 -3.03 -11.10 8.44
N SER A 312 -2.83 -12.40 8.53
CA SER A 312 -2.84 -13.11 9.81
C SER A 312 -1.48 -13.02 10.50
N SER A 313 -0.40 -13.26 9.74
CA SER A 313 0.97 -13.32 10.28
C SER A 313 1.38 -12.02 10.95
N LEU A 314 1.20 -10.88 10.26
CA LEU A 314 1.59 -9.58 10.82
C LEU A 314 0.71 -9.17 12.00
N VAL A 315 -0.60 -9.42 11.95
CA VAL A 315 -1.50 -9.08 13.06
C VAL A 315 -1.13 -9.85 14.32
N LEU A 316 -0.91 -11.17 14.22
CA LEU A 316 -0.55 -12.00 15.36
C LEU A 316 0.82 -11.63 15.93
N LEU A 317 1.81 -11.44 15.07
CA LEU A 317 3.15 -11.01 15.50
C LEU A 317 3.12 -9.62 16.14
N THR A 318 2.38 -8.67 15.54
CA THR A 318 2.24 -7.33 16.10
C THR A 318 1.61 -7.38 17.49
N ARG A 319 0.58 -8.19 17.70
CA ARG A 319 -0.01 -8.35 19.04
C ARG A 319 0.97 -8.96 20.01
N PHE A 320 1.75 -9.97 19.60
CA PHE A 320 2.78 -10.56 20.44
C PHE A 320 3.84 -9.52 20.85
N PHE A 321 4.42 -8.79 19.89
CA PHE A 321 5.44 -7.78 20.20
C PHE A 321 4.89 -6.56 20.96
N GLN A 322 3.59 -6.26 20.84
CA GLN A 322 2.96 -5.23 21.68
C GLN A 322 2.91 -5.64 23.16
N LEU A 323 2.71 -6.92 23.44
CA LEU A 323 2.72 -7.44 24.80
C LEU A 323 4.15 -7.68 25.32
N HIS A 324 5.06 -8.08 24.43
CA HIS A 324 6.43 -8.47 24.73
C HIS A 324 7.42 -7.74 23.79
N PRO A 325 7.73 -6.44 24.03
CA PRO A 325 8.58 -5.65 23.13
C PRO A 325 10.00 -6.20 23.00
N GLU A 326 10.53 -6.79 24.06
CA GLU A 326 11.88 -7.35 24.13
C GLU A 326 11.85 -8.83 24.53
N PRO A 327 11.31 -9.71 23.67
CA PRO A 327 11.21 -11.11 24.03
C PRO A 327 12.60 -11.76 24.13
N SER A 328 12.71 -12.73 25.04
CA SER A 328 13.93 -13.47 25.28
C SER A 328 14.43 -14.16 23.99
N PRO A 329 15.74 -14.46 23.88
CA PRO A 329 16.26 -15.21 22.74
C PRO A 329 15.55 -16.56 22.52
N ARG A 330 15.15 -17.22 23.60
CA ARG A 330 14.37 -18.48 23.56
C ARG A 330 12.98 -18.22 22.95
N SER A 331 12.29 -17.21 23.42
CA SER A 331 10.95 -16.88 22.89
C SER A 331 10.99 -16.49 21.42
N ARG A 332 12.01 -15.78 20.97
CA ARG A 332 12.23 -15.50 19.55
C ARG A 332 12.44 -16.77 18.73
N GLU A 333 13.22 -17.71 19.27
CA GLU A 333 13.42 -19.01 18.63
C GLU A 333 12.12 -19.80 18.54
N LEU A 334 11.37 -19.92 19.65
CA LEU A 334 10.09 -20.61 19.69
C LEU A 334 9.04 -19.94 18.79
N LEU A 335 9.02 -18.59 18.70
CA LEU A 335 8.18 -17.84 17.81
C LEU A 335 8.53 -18.12 16.33
N SER A 336 9.82 -18.26 16.01
CA SER A 336 10.27 -18.67 14.67
C SER A 336 9.84 -20.11 14.33
N ARG A 337 9.94 -21.04 15.30
CA ARG A 337 9.45 -22.42 15.15
C ARG A 337 7.94 -22.43 14.91
N TRP A 338 7.18 -21.71 15.74
CA TRP A 338 5.73 -21.56 15.58
C TRP A 338 5.40 -21.06 14.17
N PHE A 339 6.06 -20.00 13.73
CA PHE A 339 5.88 -19.43 12.40
C PHE A 339 6.12 -20.48 11.32
N TRP A 340 7.27 -21.12 11.28
CA TRP A 340 7.62 -22.07 10.22
C TRP A 340 6.82 -23.37 10.26
N ARG A 341 6.44 -23.83 11.42
CA ARG A 341 5.56 -24.99 11.57
C ARG A 341 4.19 -24.72 10.95
N HIS A 342 3.62 -23.54 11.14
CA HIS A 342 2.39 -23.14 10.46
C HIS A 342 2.58 -23.05 8.95
N VAL A 343 3.68 -22.44 8.47
CA VAL A 343 3.99 -22.34 7.04
C VAL A 343 4.01 -23.71 6.37
N VAL A 344 4.65 -24.68 6.98
CA VAL A 344 4.79 -26.04 6.43
C VAL A 344 3.46 -26.79 6.37
N PHE A 345 2.57 -26.60 7.33
CA PHE A 345 1.28 -27.26 7.35
C PHE A 345 0.24 -26.70 6.37
N GLY A 346 0.55 -25.64 5.67
CA GLY A 346 -0.43 -24.96 4.80
C GLY A 346 -1.60 -24.34 5.57
N GLY A 347 -1.53 -24.37 6.91
CA GLY A 347 -2.56 -23.85 7.82
C GLY A 347 -2.52 -22.34 8.02
N TRP A 348 -1.77 -21.62 7.19
CA TRP A 348 -1.64 -20.16 7.30
C TRP A 348 -2.91 -19.37 7.08
N VAL A 349 -3.88 -19.93 6.42
CA VAL A 349 -5.21 -19.38 6.47
C VAL A 349 -5.84 -19.87 7.77
N LEU A 350 -5.30 -19.39 8.91
CA LEU A 350 -6.06 -19.48 10.15
C LEU A 350 -7.43 -18.90 9.86
N LYS A 351 -8.46 -19.70 10.10
CA LYS A 351 -9.81 -19.18 10.02
C LYS A 351 -9.90 -17.97 10.95
N PRO A 352 -10.70 -16.96 10.63
CA PRO A 352 -10.84 -15.77 11.47
C PRO A 352 -11.02 -16.09 12.96
N ALA A 353 -11.83 -17.11 13.29
CA ALA A 353 -12.04 -17.54 14.66
C ALA A 353 -10.76 -18.08 15.33
N GLU A 354 -9.95 -18.88 14.63
CA GLU A 354 -8.69 -19.43 15.14
C GLU A 354 -7.67 -18.32 15.42
N ALA A 355 -7.60 -17.33 14.54
CA ALA A 355 -6.72 -16.17 14.75
C ALA A 355 -7.13 -15.34 15.99
N LEU A 356 -8.43 -15.18 16.22
CA LEU A 356 -8.95 -14.51 17.42
C LEU A 356 -8.65 -15.31 18.68
N GLU A 357 -8.76 -16.64 18.65
CA GLU A 357 -8.40 -17.51 19.77
C GLU A 357 -6.92 -17.38 20.13
N VAL A 358 -6.03 -17.34 19.13
CA VAL A 358 -4.58 -17.11 19.35
C VAL A 358 -4.33 -15.76 20.02
N VAL A 359 -4.94 -14.68 19.51
CA VAL A 359 -4.81 -13.33 20.11
C VAL A 359 -5.36 -13.31 21.53
N ALA A 360 -6.51 -13.95 21.75
CA ALA A 360 -7.13 -14.03 23.07
C ALA A 360 -6.32 -14.88 24.08
N ALA A 361 -5.53 -15.82 23.60
CA ALA A 361 -4.67 -16.66 24.44
C ALA A 361 -3.36 -15.96 24.87
N MET A 362 -2.92 -14.90 24.15
CA MET A 362 -1.75 -14.12 24.53
C MET A 362 -2.00 -13.36 25.83
N ARG A 363 -1.06 -13.39 26.76
CA ARG A 363 -1.12 -12.78 28.08
C ARG A 363 0.10 -11.87 28.31
N SER A 364 0.15 -11.25 29.47
CA SER A 364 1.34 -10.49 29.94
C SER A 364 2.56 -11.38 30.19
N ASP A 365 2.36 -12.66 30.46
CA ASP A 365 3.42 -13.64 30.59
C ASP A 365 3.89 -14.12 29.20
N GLU A 366 5.18 -13.96 28.94
CA GLU A 366 5.80 -14.24 27.64
C GLU A 366 5.78 -15.73 27.31
N GLU A 367 6.21 -16.56 28.24
CA GLU A 367 6.28 -18.01 28.03
C GLU A 367 4.88 -18.62 27.82
N ARG A 368 3.88 -18.20 28.61
CA ARG A 368 2.48 -18.63 28.41
C ARG A 368 1.93 -18.23 27.06
N SER A 369 2.26 -17.04 26.59
CA SER A 369 1.85 -16.56 25.26
C SER A 369 2.44 -17.43 24.15
N ILE A 370 3.75 -17.72 24.21
CA ILE A 370 4.41 -18.59 23.22
C ILE A 370 3.86 -20.01 23.26
N GLN A 371 3.67 -20.59 24.46
CA GLN A 371 3.14 -21.94 24.60
C GLN A 371 1.70 -22.03 24.06
N ALA A 372 0.88 -21.01 24.29
CA ALA A 372 -0.48 -20.94 23.73
C ALA A 372 -0.46 -20.87 22.19
N MET A 373 0.47 -20.11 21.61
CA MET A 373 0.67 -20.06 20.16
C MET A 373 1.12 -21.42 19.61
N LEU A 374 2.11 -22.06 20.22
CA LEU A 374 2.61 -23.37 19.80
C LEU A 374 1.54 -24.47 19.91
N ALA A 375 0.65 -24.40 20.90
CA ALA A 375 -0.43 -25.35 21.08
C ALA A 375 -1.45 -25.35 19.93
N GLN A 376 -1.53 -24.25 19.17
CA GLN A 376 -2.39 -24.15 17.97
C GLN A 376 -1.77 -24.81 16.72
N VAL A 377 -0.48 -25.17 16.78
CA VAL A 377 0.18 -25.85 15.66
C VAL A 377 -0.29 -27.29 15.59
N PRO A 378 -0.84 -27.74 14.46
CA PRO A 378 -1.21 -29.14 14.31
C PRO A 378 -0.01 -30.08 14.56
N PRO A 379 -0.23 -31.25 15.14
CA PRO A 379 0.85 -32.23 15.30
C PRO A 379 1.44 -32.60 13.94
N PRO A 380 2.75 -32.83 13.85
CA PRO A 380 3.41 -33.04 12.58
C PRO A 380 2.91 -34.30 11.86
N LEU A 381 2.37 -34.12 10.69
CA LEU A 381 2.22 -35.19 9.68
C LEU A 381 3.59 -35.46 9.01
N ILE A 382 4.66 -35.39 9.81
CA ILE A 382 6.06 -35.21 9.39
C ILE A 382 6.57 -36.33 8.49
N ARG A 383 6.13 -37.56 8.69
CA ARG A 383 6.61 -38.68 7.87
C ARG A 383 6.25 -38.50 6.41
N TRP A 384 5.11 -37.88 6.15
CA TRP A 384 4.55 -37.82 4.81
C TRP A 384 5.34 -36.94 3.82
N TRP A 385 5.78 -35.74 4.20
CA TRP A 385 6.51 -34.87 3.27
C TRP A 385 8.00 -35.22 3.18
N MET A 386 8.60 -35.76 4.23
CA MET A 386 9.96 -36.28 4.21
C MET A 386 10.09 -37.54 3.35
N GLU A 387 9.07 -38.40 3.33
CA GLU A 387 9.05 -39.66 2.60
C GLU A 387 8.51 -39.54 1.17
N SER A 388 7.61 -38.61 0.91
CA SER A 388 6.91 -38.45 -0.36
C SER A 388 7.46 -37.38 -1.32
N GLY A 389 8.54 -36.68 -0.94
CA GLY A 389 9.06 -35.55 -1.70
C GLY A 389 8.34 -34.25 -1.39
N MET A 390 8.81 -33.15 -1.99
CA MET A 390 8.42 -31.78 -1.65
C MET A 390 6.94 -31.57 -1.32
N PRO A 391 6.64 -30.81 -0.24
CA PRO A 391 5.27 -30.44 0.06
C PRO A 391 4.70 -29.60 -1.10
N VAL A 392 3.64 -30.11 -1.71
CA VAL A 392 2.85 -29.35 -2.66
C VAL A 392 1.97 -28.43 -1.86
N ILE A 393 2.39 -27.20 -1.66
CA ILE A 393 1.49 -26.16 -1.17
C ILE A 393 0.74 -25.63 -2.38
N PRO A 394 -0.59 -25.76 -2.44
CA PRO A 394 -1.38 -25.18 -3.50
C PRO A 394 -1.25 -23.67 -3.43
N ASN A 395 -0.52 -23.05 -4.33
CA ASN A 395 -0.64 -21.62 -4.55
C ASN A 395 -1.81 -21.38 -5.51
N SER A 396 -2.74 -20.56 -5.09
CA SER A 396 -3.97 -20.19 -5.78
C SER A 396 -3.76 -19.30 -7.01
N GLY A 397 -2.63 -19.36 -7.69
CA GLY A 397 -2.39 -18.47 -8.80
C GLY A 397 -1.15 -18.76 -9.64
N GLY A 398 -1.18 -19.81 -10.44
CA GLY A 398 -0.25 -19.93 -11.54
C GLY A 398 1.00 -20.79 -11.30
N LEU A 399 1.82 -20.94 -12.35
CA LEU A 399 3.00 -21.81 -12.47
C LEU A 399 4.25 -21.35 -11.68
N GLN A 400 4.07 -20.68 -10.55
CA GLN A 400 5.17 -20.14 -9.76
C GLN A 400 5.77 -21.17 -8.78
N PRO A 401 7.08 -21.09 -8.45
CA PRO A 401 7.65 -21.98 -7.45
C PRO A 401 6.94 -21.80 -6.11
N PRO A 402 6.74 -22.89 -5.34
CA PRO A 402 6.17 -22.79 -4.02
C PRO A 402 6.91 -21.74 -3.18
N LEU A 403 6.17 -20.94 -2.45
CA LEU A 403 6.70 -19.81 -1.67
C LEU A 403 7.87 -20.22 -0.75
N ILE A 404 7.77 -21.41 -0.14
CA ILE A 404 8.84 -21.94 0.72
C ILE A 404 10.13 -22.18 -0.07
N LEU A 405 10.04 -22.72 -1.29
CA LEU A 405 11.21 -22.93 -2.14
C LEU A 405 11.87 -21.59 -2.51
N ARG A 406 11.08 -20.57 -2.83
CA ARG A 406 11.58 -19.21 -3.11
C ARG A 406 12.39 -18.67 -1.92
N ILE A 407 11.84 -18.79 -0.71
CA ILE A 407 12.53 -18.33 0.50
C ILE A 407 13.79 -19.17 0.76
N ALA A 408 13.72 -20.50 0.61
CA ALA A 408 14.88 -21.36 0.78
C ALA A 408 16.00 -21.07 -0.22
N MET A 409 15.66 -20.69 -1.46
CA MET A 409 16.67 -20.30 -2.46
C MET A 409 17.43 -19.03 -2.05
N LEU A 410 16.81 -18.11 -1.30
CA LEU A 410 17.49 -16.91 -0.79
C LEU A 410 18.59 -17.26 0.22
N SER A 411 18.52 -18.43 0.90
CA SER A 411 19.58 -18.89 1.80
C SER A 411 20.90 -19.21 1.08
N LEU A 412 20.86 -19.40 -0.23
CA LEU A 412 22.05 -19.56 -1.08
C LEU A 412 22.76 -18.24 -1.39
N GLN A 413 22.26 -17.10 -0.88
CA GLN A 413 22.78 -15.76 -1.17
C GLN A 413 22.91 -15.50 -2.68
N PRO A 414 21.79 -15.46 -3.44
CA PRO A 414 21.81 -15.31 -4.88
C PRO A 414 22.69 -14.14 -5.32
N ARG A 415 23.45 -14.36 -6.40
CA ARG A 415 24.33 -13.35 -6.98
C ARG A 415 23.85 -12.91 -8.36
N HIS A 416 24.15 -11.69 -8.71
CA HIS A 416 23.84 -11.17 -10.05
C HIS A 416 24.63 -11.94 -11.11
N LEU A 417 23.92 -12.51 -12.10
CA LEU A 417 24.50 -13.42 -13.12
C LEU A 417 25.67 -12.82 -13.90
N VAL A 418 25.68 -11.49 -14.10
CA VAL A 418 26.71 -10.81 -14.90
C VAL A 418 27.80 -10.21 -14.02
N THR A 419 27.43 -9.57 -12.92
CA THR A 419 28.39 -8.82 -12.07
C THR A 419 28.96 -9.64 -10.91
N GLY A 420 28.35 -10.76 -10.55
CA GLY A 420 28.74 -11.60 -9.42
C GLY A 420 28.41 -10.98 -8.04
N ALA A 421 27.84 -9.77 -7.98
CA ALA A 421 27.48 -9.12 -6.74
C ALA A 421 26.35 -9.87 -6.03
N VAL A 422 26.39 -9.96 -4.69
CA VAL A 422 25.30 -10.52 -3.89
C VAL A 422 24.06 -9.65 -4.04
N LEU A 423 22.92 -10.26 -4.28
CA LEU A 423 21.65 -9.56 -4.46
C LEU A 423 21.00 -9.27 -3.10
N ASP A 424 20.58 -8.01 -2.89
CA ASP A 424 19.71 -7.67 -1.78
C ASP A 424 18.27 -8.06 -2.09
N ALA A 425 17.72 -8.99 -1.30
CA ALA A 425 16.39 -9.52 -1.54
C ALA A 425 15.28 -8.46 -1.39
N GLY A 426 15.42 -7.52 -0.46
CA GLY A 426 14.46 -6.44 -0.26
C GLY A 426 14.44 -5.52 -1.48
N ALA A 427 15.61 -5.02 -1.89
CA ALA A 427 15.73 -4.12 -3.03
C ALA A 427 15.21 -4.74 -4.35
N VAL A 428 15.52 -6.02 -4.60
CA VAL A 428 15.02 -6.71 -5.82
C VAL A 428 13.50 -6.84 -5.80
N LEU A 429 12.91 -7.17 -4.65
CA LEU A 429 11.46 -7.34 -4.52
C LEU A 429 10.69 -6.01 -4.48
N ASP A 430 11.32 -4.92 -4.03
CA ASP A 430 10.73 -3.58 -4.11
C ASP A 430 10.66 -3.08 -5.56
N ALA A 431 11.73 -3.32 -6.34
CA ALA A 431 11.82 -2.86 -7.72
C ALA A 431 10.93 -3.67 -8.67
N GLU A 432 10.74 -4.98 -8.42
CA GLU A 432 10.06 -5.89 -9.33
C GLU A 432 8.91 -6.65 -8.65
N PRO A 433 7.81 -6.90 -9.38
CA PRO A 433 6.64 -7.57 -8.79
C PRO A 433 6.94 -8.93 -8.16
N ASP A 434 7.83 -9.73 -8.77
CA ASP A 434 8.09 -11.12 -8.35
C ASP A 434 9.53 -11.41 -7.93
N GLY A 435 10.53 -10.71 -8.47
CA GLY A 435 11.95 -10.97 -8.23
C GLY A 435 12.44 -12.37 -8.64
N PHE A 436 11.59 -13.18 -9.29
CA PHE A 436 11.90 -14.53 -9.73
C PHE A 436 11.68 -14.67 -11.24
N LEU A 437 12.79 -14.81 -11.97
CA LEU A 437 12.80 -14.91 -13.43
C LEU A 437 12.86 -16.36 -13.91
N PRO A 438 12.12 -16.75 -14.95
CA PRO A 438 12.25 -18.05 -15.57
C PRO A 438 13.61 -18.19 -16.26
N ILE A 439 14.25 -19.35 -16.10
CA ILE A 439 15.53 -19.66 -16.75
C ILE A 439 15.31 -19.96 -18.24
N GLN A 440 14.30 -20.76 -18.53
CA GLN A 440 13.88 -21.07 -19.89
C GLN A 440 12.53 -20.44 -20.16
N PRO A 441 12.26 -20.04 -21.41
CA PRO A 441 10.91 -19.58 -21.77
C PRO A 441 9.89 -20.62 -21.33
N LEU A 442 8.85 -20.18 -20.64
CA LEU A 442 7.70 -21.02 -20.36
C LEU A 442 7.09 -21.34 -21.72
N LEU A 443 7.21 -22.57 -22.16
CA LEU A 443 6.50 -23.07 -23.34
C LEU A 443 5.01 -22.78 -23.10
N ASP A 444 4.37 -22.23 -24.11
CA ASP A 444 2.99 -21.77 -24.13
C ASP A 444 2.07 -22.73 -23.35
N THR A 445 1.59 -22.29 -22.20
CA THR A 445 0.98 -23.12 -21.18
C THR A 445 -0.49 -23.46 -21.46
N HIS A 446 -0.96 -23.30 -22.69
CA HIS A 446 -2.25 -23.83 -23.10
C HIS A 446 -2.29 -25.36 -23.17
N ALA A 447 -1.20 -26.04 -22.95
CA ALA A 447 -1.13 -27.48 -23.03
C ALA A 447 -0.73 -28.14 -21.70
N ARG A 448 -1.50 -28.05 -20.69
CA ARG A 448 -1.94 -29.11 -19.75
C ARG A 448 -2.44 -28.53 -18.44
N PRO A 449 -3.73 -28.70 -18.14
CA PRO A 449 -4.26 -28.46 -16.81
C PRO A 449 -3.56 -29.40 -15.81
N LEU A 450 -3.46 -28.98 -14.56
CA LEU A 450 -3.11 -29.82 -13.41
C LEU A 450 -3.84 -31.15 -13.54
N VAL A 451 -3.16 -32.20 -13.94
CA VAL A 451 -3.75 -33.54 -14.04
C VAL A 451 -3.99 -33.99 -12.62
N ARG A 452 -5.25 -34.00 -12.22
CA ARG A 452 -5.71 -34.72 -11.05
C ARG A 452 -5.44 -36.20 -11.29
N VAL A 453 -4.36 -36.71 -10.71
CA VAL A 453 -4.19 -38.16 -10.66
C VAL A 453 -5.29 -38.67 -9.73
N SER A 454 -6.22 -39.42 -10.32
CA SER A 454 -7.31 -40.06 -9.59
C SER A 454 -6.71 -41.01 -8.55
N GLY A 455 -6.83 -40.66 -7.30
CA GLY A 455 -6.33 -41.41 -6.16
C GLY A 455 -6.08 -40.45 -5.00
N THR A 456 -6.39 -40.84 -3.80
CA THR A 456 -6.23 -40.11 -2.54
C THR A 456 -4.77 -39.83 -2.18
N GLY A 457 -4.00 -39.27 -3.10
CA GLY A 457 -2.60 -38.91 -2.93
C GLY A 457 -2.37 -37.43 -3.26
N PRO A 458 -1.27 -36.85 -2.75
CA PRO A 458 -0.94 -35.44 -2.95
C PRO A 458 -0.69 -35.11 -4.42
N PHE A 459 -1.00 -33.88 -4.78
CA PHE A 459 -0.71 -33.32 -6.10
C PHE A 459 0.78 -33.45 -6.41
N ARG A 460 1.15 -34.22 -7.43
CA ARG A 460 2.50 -34.14 -8.00
C ARG A 460 2.57 -32.86 -8.83
N LEU A 461 3.53 -31.99 -8.52
CA LEU A 461 3.92 -30.88 -9.41
C LEU A 461 4.31 -31.47 -10.76
N VAL A 462 3.78 -30.89 -11.84
CA VAL A 462 4.21 -31.20 -13.20
C VAL A 462 5.73 -31.00 -13.24
N ASP A 463 6.43 -32.02 -13.64
CA ASP A 463 7.89 -32.15 -13.53
C ASP A 463 8.64 -30.86 -13.95
N GLY A 464 9.35 -30.26 -13.02
CA GLY A 464 10.37 -29.28 -13.24
C GLY A 464 10.00 -27.79 -13.14
N VAL A 465 8.73 -27.40 -13.21
CA VAL A 465 8.34 -25.97 -13.26
C VAL A 465 8.84 -25.16 -12.05
N PRO A 466 8.76 -25.63 -10.79
CA PRO A 466 9.23 -24.87 -9.64
C PRO A 466 10.74 -24.60 -9.66
N PHE A 467 11.50 -25.44 -10.35
CA PHE A 467 12.97 -25.34 -10.46
C PHE A 467 13.43 -24.55 -11.68
N ASN A 468 12.48 -24.04 -12.49
CA ASN A 468 12.77 -23.21 -13.67
C ASN A 468 12.95 -21.72 -13.33
N PHE A 469 12.96 -21.33 -12.07
CA PHE A 469 13.09 -19.93 -11.66
C PHE A 469 14.41 -19.68 -10.92
N LEU A 470 14.96 -18.49 -11.08
CA LEU A 470 16.05 -17.98 -10.26
C LEU A 470 15.66 -16.61 -9.69
N PHE A 471 16.23 -16.26 -8.55
CA PHE A 471 16.03 -14.94 -7.94
C PHE A 471 17.01 -13.96 -8.58
N HIS A 472 16.46 -12.95 -9.30
CA HIS A 472 17.28 -11.99 -10.02
C HIS A 472 16.43 -10.78 -10.45
N PRO A 473 16.96 -9.54 -10.46
CA PRO A 473 16.30 -8.42 -11.11
C PRO A 473 16.26 -8.64 -12.65
N PRO A 474 15.39 -7.95 -13.38
CA PRO A 474 15.37 -8.02 -14.84
C PRO A 474 16.72 -7.75 -15.45
N LEU A 475 17.07 -8.53 -16.47
CA LEU A 475 18.29 -8.37 -17.24
C LEU A 475 18.01 -7.47 -18.44
N ALA A 476 18.60 -6.29 -18.48
CA ALA A 476 18.41 -5.33 -19.57
C ALA A 476 18.84 -5.92 -20.91
N GLY A 477 17.88 -6.07 -21.84
CA GLY A 477 18.13 -6.51 -23.22
C GLY A 477 18.54 -7.97 -23.41
N THR A 478 18.50 -8.81 -22.34
CA THR A 478 18.88 -10.22 -22.42
C THR A 478 18.02 -11.10 -21.52
N SER A 479 18.16 -12.41 -21.63
CA SER A 479 17.43 -13.37 -20.78
C SER A 479 18.39 -14.13 -19.87
N PRO A 480 17.91 -14.70 -18.74
CA PRO A 480 18.72 -15.57 -17.91
C PRO A 480 19.36 -16.73 -18.73
N LEU A 481 18.60 -17.34 -19.64
CA LEU A 481 19.09 -18.40 -20.51
C LEU A 481 20.27 -17.94 -21.38
N ALA A 482 20.16 -16.76 -22.01
CA ALA A 482 21.20 -16.22 -22.85
C ALA A 482 22.50 -15.95 -22.06
N VAL A 483 22.39 -15.42 -20.84
CA VAL A 483 23.55 -15.21 -19.95
C VAL A 483 24.17 -16.55 -19.52
N LEU A 484 23.37 -17.55 -19.17
CA LEU A 484 23.88 -18.89 -18.80
C LEU A 484 24.55 -19.61 -19.94
N GLN A 485 24.21 -19.32 -21.20
CA GLN A 485 24.81 -19.85 -22.41
C GLN A 485 25.93 -18.97 -22.98
N SER A 486 26.27 -17.86 -22.36
CA SER A 486 27.32 -16.94 -22.80
C SER A 486 28.72 -17.56 -22.73
N GLN A 487 29.68 -16.97 -23.44
CA GLN A 487 31.09 -17.34 -23.40
C GLN A 487 31.94 -16.10 -23.03
N PRO A 488 32.59 -16.10 -21.85
CA PRO A 488 32.56 -17.15 -20.82
C PRO A 488 31.22 -17.21 -20.08
N PRO A 489 30.89 -18.36 -19.50
CA PRO A 489 29.69 -18.49 -18.65
C PRO A 489 29.90 -17.82 -17.31
N PRO A 490 28.82 -17.57 -16.51
CA PRO A 490 28.95 -17.07 -15.15
C PRO A 490 29.86 -17.94 -14.28
N ASP A 491 30.52 -17.31 -13.30
CA ASP A 491 31.45 -17.97 -12.39
C ASP A 491 30.79 -19.09 -11.58
N VAL A 492 31.60 -20.05 -11.13
CA VAL A 492 31.14 -21.22 -10.35
C VAL A 492 30.37 -20.81 -9.10
N GLU A 493 30.81 -19.74 -8.38
CA GLU A 493 30.11 -19.22 -7.18
C GLU A 493 28.75 -18.61 -7.54
N VAL A 494 28.67 -17.89 -8.67
CA VAL A 494 27.42 -17.33 -9.18
C VAL A 494 26.44 -18.45 -9.50
N LEU A 495 26.90 -19.48 -10.23
CA LEU A 495 26.07 -20.65 -10.56
C LEU A 495 25.58 -21.37 -9.29
N ALA A 496 26.49 -21.60 -8.33
CA ALA A 496 26.19 -22.28 -7.09
C ALA A 496 25.11 -21.52 -6.27
N SER A 497 25.17 -20.19 -6.24
CA SER A 497 24.19 -19.34 -5.56
C SER A 497 22.77 -19.46 -6.14
N HIS A 498 22.63 -20.00 -7.33
CA HIS A 498 21.36 -20.32 -7.98
C HIS A 498 21.05 -21.82 -8.06
N GLY A 499 21.77 -22.65 -7.32
CA GLY A 499 21.59 -24.11 -7.30
C GLY A 499 22.03 -24.80 -8.61
N MET A 500 23.04 -24.25 -9.28
CA MET A 500 23.58 -24.76 -10.55
C MET A 500 25.05 -25.13 -10.45
N THR A 501 25.56 -25.88 -11.44
CA THR A 501 26.97 -26.16 -11.63
C THR A 501 27.37 -25.93 -13.10
N PRO A 502 28.66 -25.72 -13.40
CA PRO A 502 29.11 -25.60 -14.79
C PRO A 502 28.72 -26.81 -15.69
N GLY A 503 28.75 -28.03 -15.14
CA GLY A 503 28.34 -29.24 -15.88
C GLY A 503 26.87 -29.24 -16.30
N MET A 504 26.00 -28.54 -15.56
CA MET A 504 24.59 -28.43 -15.89
C MET A 504 24.33 -27.51 -17.08
N LEU A 505 25.20 -26.55 -17.35
CA LEU A 505 25.03 -25.61 -18.47
C LEU A 505 25.05 -26.34 -19.82
N GLY A 506 25.81 -27.43 -19.92
CA GLY A 506 25.81 -28.31 -21.11
C GLY A 506 24.46 -28.97 -21.40
N LEU A 507 23.62 -29.16 -20.38
CA LEU A 507 22.27 -29.69 -20.53
C LEU A 507 21.30 -28.66 -21.10
N LEU A 508 21.53 -27.36 -20.84
CA LEU A 508 20.70 -26.29 -21.42
C LEU A 508 20.83 -26.18 -22.94
N ALA A 509 21.98 -26.61 -23.49
CA ALA A 509 22.27 -26.50 -24.93
C ALA A 509 21.91 -27.76 -25.71
N ARG A 510 21.90 -28.94 -25.09
CA ARG A 510 21.91 -30.24 -25.79
C ARG A 510 20.75 -31.18 -25.46
N ALA A 511 20.05 -30.95 -24.38
CA ALA A 511 19.06 -31.89 -23.84
C ALA A 511 17.65 -31.25 -23.73
N PRO A 512 16.61 -32.10 -23.63
CA PRO A 512 15.30 -31.57 -23.24
C PRO A 512 15.42 -30.80 -21.94
N PRO A 513 14.70 -29.68 -21.78
CA PRO A 513 14.70 -28.86 -20.56
C PRO A 513 14.50 -29.66 -19.27
N ALA A 514 13.78 -30.76 -19.35
CA ALA A 514 13.50 -31.67 -18.24
C ALA A 514 14.75 -32.19 -17.52
N LEU A 515 15.84 -32.53 -18.25
CA LEU A 515 17.06 -33.05 -17.62
C LEU A 515 17.80 -31.98 -16.81
N PHE A 516 17.89 -30.76 -17.31
CA PHE A 516 18.45 -29.64 -16.56
C PHE A 516 17.64 -29.37 -15.26
N LEU A 517 16.32 -29.30 -15.37
CA LEU A 517 15.43 -29.05 -14.25
C LEU A 517 15.47 -30.18 -13.22
N GLN A 518 15.59 -31.43 -13.67
CA GLN A 518 15.77 -32.59 -12.79
C GLN A 518 17.09 -32.50 -11.99
N GLN A 519 18.19 -32.17 -12.66
CA GLN A 519 19.48 -32.00 -11.97
C GLN A 519 19.45 -30.83 -10.98
N ARG A 520 18.80 -29.74 -11.33
CA ARG A 520 18.63 -28.59 -10.42
C ARG A 520 17.73 -28.94 -9.23
N ARG A 521 16.68 -29.71 -9.44
CA ARG A 521 15.84 -30.27 -8.37
C ARG A 521 16.67 -31.06 -7.35
N ILE A 522 17.49 -32.02 -7.83
CA ILE A 522 18.37 -32.85 -6.98
C ILE A 522 19.26 -31.98 -6.09
N ARG A 523 19.67 -30.81 -6.55
CA ARG A 523 20.51 -29.88 -5.79
C ARG A 523 19.71 -28.99 -4.81
N LEU A 524 18.51 -28.55 -5.18
CA LEU A 524 17.73 -27.63 -4.37
C LEU A 524 16.87 -28.34 -3.31
N GLU A 525 16.51 -29.59 -3.51
CA GLU A 525 15.77 -30.37 -2.49
C GLU A 525 16.51 -30.50 -1.15
N PRO A 526 17.82 -30.81 -1.09
CA PRO A 526 18.57 -30.79 0.15
C PRO A 526 18.61 -29.41 0.82
N VAL A 527 18.76 -28.35 0.02
CA VAL A 527 18.74 -26.95 0.54
C VAL A 527 17.40 -26.65 1.20
N LEU A 528 16.30 -26.99 0.53
CA LEU A 528 14.95 -26.81 1.07
C LEU A 528 14.76 -27.61 2.37
N ARG A 529 15.19 -28.86 2.38
CA ARG A 529 15.10 -29.74 3.55
C ARG A 529 15.88 -29.16 4.74
N GLN A 530 17.16 -28.87 4.54
CA GLN A 530 18.01 -28.28 5.59
C GLN A 530 17.45 -26.93 6.09
N PHE A 531 16.92 -26.11 5.17
CA PHE A 531 16.29 -24.85 5.51
C PHE A 531 15.10 -25.04 6.44
N LEU A 532 14.22 -25.99 6.15
CA LEU A 532 13.03 -26.27 6.96
C LEU A 532 13.37 -26.94 8.29
N GLU A 533 14.26 -27.95 8.30
CA GLU A 533 14.72 -28.62 9.52
C GLU A 533 15.32 -27.64 10.52
N ALA A 534 16.18 -26.73 10.04
CA ALA A 534 16.79 -25.71 10.87
C ALA A 534 15.80 -24.75 11.54
N ARG A 535 14.62 -24.56 10.93
CA ARG A 535 13.62 -23.59 11.40
C ARG A 535 12.44 -24.19 12.11
N THR A 536 11.98 -25.35 11.70
CA THR A 536 10.85 -26.03 12.35
C THR A 536 11.27 -26.74 13.63
N ARG A 537 12.48 -27.29 13.66
CA ARG A 537 13.09 -28.00 14.81
C ARG A 537 12.10 -28.90 15.55
N TRP A 538 11.43 -29.77 14.80
CA TRP A 538 10.41 -30.66 15.35
C TRP A 538 10.91 -31.60 16.42
N GLU A 539 12.19 -31.98 16.37
CA GLU A 539 12.84 -32.90 17.32
C GLU A 539 13.22 -32.20 18.63
N ASP A 540 13.24 -30.86 18.66
CA ASP A 540 13.61 -30.09 19.83
C ASP A 540 12.40 -29.88 20.76
N SER A 541 12.65 -29.88 22.06
CA SER A 541 11.61 -29.58 23.05
C SER A 541 11.18 -28.11 23.00
N ASP A 542 9.88 -27.90 22.94
CA ASP A 542 9.26 -26.57 23.05
C ASP A 542 8.86 -26.22 24.51
N ARG A 543 9.01 -27.19 25.45
CA ARG A 543 8.62 -27.01 26.85
C ARG A 543 9.46 -25.93 27.52
N PRO A 544 8.89 -25.21 28.50
CA PRO A 544 9.64 -24.30 29.36
C PRO A 544 10.87 -24.97 29.96
N SER A 545 11.94 -24.21 30.17
CA SER A 545 13.11 -24.74 30.87
C SER A 545 12.73 -25.08 32.32
N LEU A 546 13.37 -26.10 32.91
CA LEU A 546 13.14 -26.43 34.31
C LEU A 546 13.39 -25.25 35.25
N GLN A 547 14.29 -24.34 34.86
CA GLN A 547 14.57 -23.12 35.64
C GLN A 547 13.41 -22.12 35.62
N SER A 548 12.62 -22.05 34.54
CA SER A 548 11.43 -21.20 34.48
C SER A 548 10.19 -21.81 35.14
N MET A 549 10.28 -23.08 35.55
CA MET A 549 9.23 -23.80 36.29
C MET A 549 9.42 -23.76 37.82
N ILE A 550 10.55 -23.24 38.31
CA ILE A 550 10.72 -22.96 39.71
C ILE A 550 9.84 -21.76 40.02
N ILE A 551 8.65 -22.04 40.52
CA ILE A 551 7.76 -21.03 41.10
C ILE A 551 8.55 -20.42 42.24
N ASP A 552 8.76 -19.12 42.16
CA ASP A 552 9.22 -18.33 43.30
C ASP A 552 8.07 -18.37 44.34
N ASP A 553 8.11 -19.35 45.23
CA ASP A 553 7.23 -19.43 46.41
C ASP A 553 7.65 -18.32 47.40
N GLY A 554 7.83 -17.11 46.91
CA GLY A 554 8.16 -15.89 47.62
C GLY A 554 6.91 -15.21 48.10
N GLU A 555 6.57 -15.53 49.32
CA GLU A 555 5.99 -14.71 50.39
C GLU A 555 4.88 -13.70 50.04
N ASP A 556 3.76 -13.95 50.65
CA ASP A 556 2.59 -13.13 51.06
C ASP A 556 2.57 -11.63 50.78
#